data_762bed1d39921620aa34d82291af3df6
#
_entry.id   762bed1d39921620aa34d82291af3df6
#
_cell.length_a   1.000
_cell.length_b   1.000
_cell.length_c   1.000
_cell.angle_alpha   90.00
_cell.angle_beta   90.00
_cell.angle_gamma   90.00
#
_symmetry.space_group_name_H-M   'P 1'
#
loop_
_entity.id
_entity.type
_entity.pdbx_description
1 polymer ?
#
loop_
_entity_poly.entity_id
_entity_poly.type
_entity_poly.pdbx_seq_one_letter_code
_entity_poly.pdbx_strand_id
1 'polypeptide(L)'
;MCRKHVLQTRERSGSMRRDQNGITFIELIIAIAISAIIMAAATMFLGAAHKNYNNASAQIDLQSESQILMEQFGMWVMEGNRVEAFDASPSGPKGIVIYQIPRTPSVENPDGAAAPDPVTKRVIWLSASGKKLYTKTTTVTDLTADTTVITAATDERQQNLLGEYVTDFTGSVDEDSKASVTISLKMEYLKQSYEIKNVFKVRNIIR
;
A
#
# COMPACT_ATOMS: atom_id res chain seq x y z
N MET A 1 68.40 -6.67 77.90
CA MET A 1 67.70 -7.92 77.66
C MET A 1 66.29 -7.65 77.16
N CYS A 2 66.10 -7.78 75.91
CA CYS A 2 64.81 -7.49 75.30
C CYS A 2 64.26 -8.77 74.58
N ARG A 3 63.24 -9.33 75.13
CA ARG A 3 62.57 -10.54 74.55
C ARG A 3 61.60 -10.04 73.49
N LYS A 4 61.83 -10.46 72.24
CA LYS A 4 60.85 -10.34 71.14
C LYS A 4 59.80 -11.39 71.25
N HIS A 5 58.54 -11.00 71.42
CA HIS A 5 57.38 -11.82 71.24
C HIS A 5 57.03 -11.88 69.72
N VAL A 6 57.13 -13.09 69.17
CA VAL A 6 56.69 -13.37 67.82
C VAL A 6 55.21 -13.81 67.89
N LEU A 7 54.32 -13.00 67.41
CA LEU A 7 52.93 -13.34 67.23
C LEU A 7 52.79 -14.19 65.95
N GLN A 8 52.49 -15.45 66.09
CA GLN A 8 52.09 -16.35 65.00
C GLN A 8 50.62 -16.06 64.63
N THR A 9 50.39 -15.40 63.53
CA THR A 9 49.09 -15.29 62.90
C THR A 9 48.77 -16.63 62.24
N ARG A 10 47.83 -17.35 62.84
CA ARG A 10 47.29 -18.62 62.32
C ARG A 10 46.27 -18.30 61.21
N GLU A 11 46.71 -18.35 59.94
CA GLU A 11 45.81 -18.29 58.80
C GLU A 11 44.87 -19.53 58.84
N ARG A 12 43.60 -19.24 59.14
CA ARG A 12 42.53 -20.20 58.92
C ARG A 12 42.24 -20.24 57.41
N SER A 13 42.89 -21.16 56.72
CA SER A 13 42.45 -21.58 55.36
C SER A 13 41.08 -22.28 55.48
N GLY A 14 40.03 -21.46 55.29
CA GLY A 14 38.65 -21.97 55.11
C GLY A 14 38.56 -22.69 53.78
N SER A 15 38.78 -23.98 53.78
CA SER A 15 38.44 -24.84 52.65
C SER A 15 36.93 -24.72 52.40
N MET A 16 36.54 -23.92 51.40
CA MET A 16 35.19 -24.01 50.80
C MET A 16 35.06 -25.42 50.20
N ARG A 17 34.54 -26.33 50.97
CA ARG A 17 34.00 -27.59 50.43
C ARG A 17 32.87 -27.17 49.47
N ARG A 18 33.12 -27.20 48.18
CA ARG A 18 32.08 -27.27 47.18
C ARG A 18 31.35 -28.59 47.41
N ASP A 19 30.15 -28.47 47.98
CA ASP A 19 29.21 -29.60 48.00
C ASP A 19 28.91 -29.97 46.55
N GLN A 20 29.59 -31.01 46.06
CA GLN A 20 29.31 -31.64 44.78
C GLN A 20 28.16 -32.60 44.98
N ASN A 21 26.97 -32.05 45.22
CA ASN A 21 25.75 -32.84 45.19
C ASN A 21 25.47 -33.14 43.71
N GLY A 22 25.72 -34.37 43.29
CA GLY A 22 25.39 -34.86 41.96
C GLY A 22 23.87 -34.75 41.73
N ILE A 23 23.45 -34.31 40.54
CA ILE A 23 22.04 -34.26 40.11
C ILE A 23 21.48 -35.69 40.16
N THR A 24 20.36 -35.89 40.84
CA THR A 24 19.66 -37.17 40.85
C THR A 24 19.01 -37.47 39.50
N PHE A 25 18.92 -38.74 39.12
CA PHE A 25 18.29 -39.14 37.85
C PHE A 25 16.84 -38.64 37.73
N ILE A 26 16.11 -38.60 38.84
CA ILE A 26 14.73 -38.08 38.86
C ILE A 26 14.68 -36.56 38.58
N GLU A 27 15.63 -35.80 39.10
CA GLU A 27 15.75 -34.36 38.90
C GLU A 27 16.05 -34.01 37.42
N LEU A 28 16.90 -34.84 36.77
CA LEU A 28 17.15 -34.71 35.32
C LEU A 28 15.89 -34.94 34.50
N ILE A 29 15.09 -35.96 34.80
CA ILE A 29 13.84 -36.25 34.09
C ILE A 29 12.85 -35.09 34.23
N ILE A 30 12.69 -34.58 35.46
CA ILE A 30 11.80 -33.45 35.72
C ILE A 30 12.27 -32.21 34.96
N ALA A 31 13.57 -31.90 34.94
CA ALA A 31 14.13 -30.77 34.22
C ALA A 31 13.87 -30.84 32.70
N ILE A 32 14.05 -32.03 32.11
CA ILE A 32 13.76 -32.25 30.68
C ILE A 32 12.26 -32.08 30.39
N ALA A 33 11.39 -32.63 31.25
CA ALA A 33 9.95 -32.51 31.07
C ALA A 33 9.48 -31.04 31.11
N ILE A 34 9.95 -30.25 32.07
CA ILE A 34 9.64 -28.83 32.20
C ILE A 34 10.20 -28.07 31.00
N SER A 35 11.44 -28.37 30.60
CA SER A 35 12.05 -27.72 29.43
C SER A 35 11.29 -27.96 28.13
N ALA A 36 10.77 -29.20 27.95
CA ALA A 36 9.96 -29.54 26.79
C ALA A 36 8.64 -28.73 26.73
N ILE A 37 7.97 -28.55 27.88
CA ILE A 37 6.75 -27.76 27.98
C ILE A 37 7.03 -26.27 27.65
N ILE A 38 8.11 -25.72 28.19
CA ILE A 38 8.51 -24.34 27.93
C ILE A 38 8.84 -24.15 26.44
N MET A 39 9.58 -25.08 25.82
CA MET A 39 9.88 -25.04 24.41
C MET A 39 8.62 -25.09 23.54
N ALA A 40 7.67 -25.97 23.85
CA ALA A 40 6.41 -26.06 23.14
C ALA A 40 5.61 -24.75 23.23
N ALA A 41 5.51 -24.15 24.40
CA ALA A 41 4.85 -22.88 24.62
C ALA A 41 5.54 -21.74 23.83
N ALA A 42 6.87 -21.68 23.85
CA ALA A 42 7.66 -20.68 23.14
C ALA A 42 7.48 -20.78 21.61
N THR A 43 7.47 -21.98 21.05
CA THR A 43 7.26 -22.19 19.61
C THR A 43 5.85 -21.78 19.17
N MET A 44 4.82 -22.09 19.96
CA MET A 44 3.44 -21.62 19.68
C MET A 44 3.34 -20.10 19.73
N PHE A 45 3.96 -19.48 20.73
CA PHE A 45 3.97 -18.02 20.86
C PHE A 45 4.69 -17.34 19.68
N LEU A 46 5.86 -17.84 19.29
CA LEU A 46 6.61 -17.31 18.14
C LEU A 46 5.83 -17.45 16.84
N GLY A 47 5.14 -18.58 16.63
CA GLY A 47 4.30 -18.80 15.46
C GLY A 47 3.14 -17.80 15.40
N ALA A 48 2.46 -17.56 16.51
CA ALA A 48 1.39 -16.57 16.61
C ALA A 48 1.91 -15.14 16.38
N ALA A 49 3.04 -14.79 16.99
CA ALA A 49 3.67 -13.48 16.84
C ALA A 49 4.07 -13.21 15.39
N HIS A 50 4.67 -14.18 14.71
CA HIS A 50 5.05 -14.07 13.31
C HIS A 50 3.84 -13.87 12.39
N LYS A 51 2.75 -14.61 12.62
CA LYS A 51 1.51 -14.43 11.87
C LYS A 51 0.91 -13.04 12.07
N ASN A 52 0.88 -12.55 13.31
CA ASN A 52 0.37 -11.21 13.62
C ASN A 52 1.23 -10.12 12.99
N TYR A 53 2.56 -10.29 13.02
CA TYR A 53 3.48 -9.37 12.37
C TYR A 53 3.25 -9.29 10.86
N ASN A 54 3.12 -10.43 10.17
CA ASN A 54 2.86 -10.46 8.73
C ASN A 54 1.51 -9.80 8.38
N ASN A 55 0.48 -10.04 9.19
CA ASN A 55 -0.83 -9.41 8.98
C ASN A 55 -0.77 -7.88 9.19
N ALA A 56 -0.08 -7.42 10.23
CA ALA A 56 0.08 -6.00 10.50
C ALA A 56 0.91 -5.31 9.40
N SER A 57 2.00 -5.94 8.95
CA SER A 57 2.82 -5.44 7.84
C SER A 57 1.98 -5.31 6.56
N ALA A 58 1.23 -6.35 6.19
CA ALA A 58 0.36 -6.31 5.02
C ALA A 58 -0.69 -5.19 5.09
N GLN A 59 -1.24 -4.93 6.27
CA GLN A 59 -2.20 -3.84 6.46
C GLN A 59 -1.56 -2.46 6.31
N ILE A 60 -0.36 -2.27 6.84
CA ILE A 60 0.40 -1.02 6.70
C ILE A 60 0.76 -0.77 5.23
N ASP A 61 1.20 -1.81 4.52
CA ASP A 61 1.55 -1.73 3.11
C ASP A 61 0.34 -1.31 2.27
N LEU A 62 -0.84 -1.93 2.49
CA LEU A 62 -2.08 -1.56 1.81
C LEU A 62 -2.51 -0.12 2.11
N GLN A 63 -2.40 0.33 3.37
CA GLN A 63 -2.71 1.70 3.74
C GLN A 63 -1.78 2.70 3.04
N SER A 64 -0.49 2.43 3.05
CA SER A 64 0.50 3.31 2.42
C SER A 64 0.28 3.40 0.91
N GLU A 65 0.11 2.27 0.23
CA GLU A 65 -0.12 2.24 -1.22
C GLU A 65 -1.43 2.95 -1.59
N SER A 66 -2.52 2.70 -0.84
CA SER A 66 -3.80 3.34 -1.09
C SER A 66 -3.76 4.85 -0.90
N GLN A 67 -3.01 5.35 0.08
CA GLN A 67 -2.83 6.79 0.30
C GLN A 67 -2.06 7.44 -0.86
N ILE A 68 -0.96 6.81 -1.30
CA ILE A 68 -0.18 7.30 -2.45
C ILE A 68 -1.05 7.37 -3.71
N LEU A 69 -1.85 6.34 -3.97
CA LEU A 69 -2.76 6.31 -5.11
C LEU A 69 -3.81 7.43 -5.02
N MET A 70 -4.39 7.63 -3.83
CA MET A 70 -5.39 8.68 -3.62
C MET A 70 -4.80 10.09 -3.75
N GLU A 71 -3.58 10.32 -3.30
CA GLU A 71 -2.89 11.59 -3.52
C GLU A 71 -2.66 11.86 -5.01
N GLN A 72 -2.22 10.85 -5.77
CA GLN A 72 -2.04 10.95 -7.21
C GLN A 72 -3.37 11.24 -7.92
N PHE A 73 -4.44 10.55 -7.56
CA PHE A 73 -5.78 10.83 -8.11
C PHE A 73 -6.22 12.25 -7.80
N GLY A 74 -6.00 12.70 -6.57
CA GLY A 74 -6.32 14.07 -6.16
C GLY A 74 -5.60 15.12 -7.01
N MET A 75 -4.30 14.94 -7.26
CA MET A 75 -3.53 15.84 -8.14
C MET A 75 -4.09 15.84 -9.55
N TRP A 76 -4.32 14.67 -10.15
CA TRP A 76 -4.81 14.58 -11.53
C TRP A 76 -6.23 15.13 -11.71
N VAL A 77 -7.13 14.87 -10.74
CA VAL A 77 -8.49 15.42 -10.76
C VAL A 77 -8.48 16.94 -10.60
N MET A 78 -7.62 17.47 -9.72
CA MET A 78 -7.50 18.92 -9.52
C MET A 78 -6.90 19.66 -10.74
N GLU A 79 -5.99 19.01 -11.46
CA GLU A 79 -5.42 19.52 -12.70
C GLU A 79 -6.39 19.41 -13.89
N GLY A 80 -7.32 18.46 -13.81
CA GLY A 80 -8.30 18.18 -14.84
C GLY A 80 -9.32 19.30 -15.02
N ASN A 81 -9.92 19.33 -16.21
CA ASN A 81 -11.02 20.21 -16.58
C ASN A 81 -12.36 19.47 -16.59
N ARG A 82 -12.33 18.17 -16.87
CA ARG A 82 -13.50 17.30 -16.93
C ARG A 82 -13.09 15.90 -16.47
N VAL A 83 -13.97 15.24 -15.73
CA VAL A 83 -13.80 13.84 -15.33
C VAL A 83 -15.06 13.08 -15.69
N GLU A 84 -14.89 11.89 -16.21
CA GLU A 84 -15.97 10.96 -16.56
C GLU A 84 -15.71 9.60 -15.95
N ALA A 85 -16.75 8.95 -15.46
CA ALA A 85 -16.69 7.55 -15.06
C ALA A 85 -17.12 6.67 -16.23
N PHE A 86 -16.52 5.51 -16.38
CA PHE A 86 -16.95 4.51 -17.35
C PHE A 86 -17.00 3.12 -16.73
N ASP A 87 -17.96 2.34 -17.21
CA ASP A 87 -18.12 0.92 -16.86
C ASP A 87 -18.45 0.18 -18.17
N ALA A 88 -17.47 -0.54 -18.68
CA ALA A 88 -17.57 -1.19 -19.99
C ALA A 88 -18.29 -2.55 -19.92
N SER A 89 -19.48 -2.64 -19.24
CA SER A 89 -20.29 -3.87 -19.16
C SER A 89 -19.90 -4.80 -17.98
N PRO A 90 -20.74 -5.80 -17.61
CA PRO A 90 -20.53 -6.58 -16.37
C PRO A 90 -19.20 -7.33 -16.28
N SER A 91 -18.45 -7.47 -17.37
CA SER A 91 -17.14 -8.13 -17.41
C SER A 91 -16.04 -7.24 -17.97
N GLY A 92 -16.31 -5.97 -18.24
CA GLY A 92 -15.34 -5.03 -18.80
C GLY A 92 -14.57 -4.22 -17.75
N PRO A 93 -13.57 -3.44 -18.19
CA PRO A 93 -12.83 -2.57 -17.31
C PRO A 93 -13.71 -1.44 -16.79
N LYS A 94 -13.57 -1.15 -15.49
CA LYS A 94 -14.20 -0.01 -14.83
C LYS A 94 -13.17 1.05 -14.53
N GLY A 95 -13.54 2.31 -14.63
CA GLY A 95 -12.57 3.35 -14.38
C GLY A 95 -13.07 4.76 -14.50
N ILE A 96 -12.12 5.68 -14.53
CA ILE A 96 -12.34 7.12 -14.74
C ILE A 96 -11.44 7.63 -15.84
N VAL A 97 -11.94 8.66 -16.52
CA VAL A 97 -11.18 9.42 -17.52
C VAL A 97 -11.07 10.86 -17.05
N ILE A 98 -9.87 11.38 -17.04
CA ILE A 98 -9.57 12.76 -16.70
C ILE A 98 -9.09 13.49 -17.94
N TYR A 99 -9.77 14.56 -18.32
CA TYR A 99 -9.39 15.42 -19.44
C TYR A 99 -8.71 16.66 -18.91
N GLN A 100 -7.55 16.98 -19.48
CA GLN A 100 -6.78 18.17 -19.17
C GLN A 100 -6.60 18.97 -20.44
N ILE A 101 -7.20 20.16 -20.49
CA ILE A 101 -7.11 21.09 -21.61
C ILE A 101 -6.04 22.14 -21.26
N PRO A 102 -5.01 22.31 -22.08
CA PRO A 102 -3.99 23.31 -21.83
C PRO A 102 -4.58 24.72 -21.83
N ARG A 103 -4.11 25.56 -20.92
CA ARG A 103 -4.59 26.96 -20.80
C ARG A 103 -3.98 27.93 -21.79
N THR A 104 -2.90 27.54 -22.45
CA THR A 104 -2.25 28.35 -23.47
C THR A 104 -2.97 28.13 -24.80
N PRO A 105 -3.52 29.18 -25.41
CA PRO A 105 -4.07 29.05 -26.75
C PRO A 105 -2.96 28.55 -27.69
N SER A 106 -3.32 27.61 -28.56
CA SER A 106 -2.42 27.17 -29.63
C SER A 106 -1.90 28.40 -30.40
N VAL A 107 -0.62 28.34 -30.72
CA VAL A 107 0.00 29.37 -31.59
C VAL A 107 -0.83 29.43 -32.86
N GLU A 108 -1.40 30.59 -33.14
CA GLU A 108 -2.12 30.82 -34.40
C GLU A 108 -1.21 30.41 -35.56
N ASN A 109 -1.65 29.44 -36.34
CA ASN A 109 -1.00 29.13 -37.59
C ASN A 109 -1.08 30.40 -38.49
N PRO A 110 -0.01 30.74 -39.22
CA PRO A 110 0.00 31.93 -40.08
C PRO A 110 -1.11 31.94 -41.14
N ASP A 111 -1.81 30.81 -41.34
CA ASP A 111 -2.94 30.67 -42.25
C ASP A 111 -4.31 30.93 -41.61
N GLY A 112 -4.37 31.37 -40.35
CA GLY A 112 -5.61 31.77 -39.68
C GLY A 112 -6.57 30.63 -39.28
N ALA A 113 -6.21 29.37 -39.53
CA ALA A 113 -6.97 28.24 -39.08
C ALA A 113 -6.41 27.80 -37.71
N ALA A 114 -7.12 28.09 -36.61
CA ALA A 114 -6.77 27.61 -35.29
C ALA A 114 -6.85 26.10 -35.30
N ALA A 115 -5.69 25.43 -35.18
CA ALA A 115 -5.68 23.99 -34.88
C ALA A 115 -6.33 23.78 -33.51
N PRO A 116 -7.22 22.80 -33.32
CA PRO A 116 -7.80 22.50 -32.01
C PRO A 116 -6.69 22.19 -31.03
N ASP A 117 -6.77 22.81 -29.85
CA ASP A 117 -5.78 22.59 -28.78
C ASP A 117 -5.74 21.11 -28.39
N PRO A 118 -4.55 20.49 -28.31
CA PRO A 118 -4.43 19.10 -27.96
C PRO A 118 -4.88 18.89 -26.50
N VAL A 119 -5.86 18.03 -26.30
CA VAL A 119 -6.37 17.66 -24.97
C VAL A 119 -5.61 16.45 -24.48
N THR A 120 -5.04 16.53 -23.28
CA THR A 120 -4.46 15.38 -22.63
C THR A 120 -5.56 14.59 -21.92
N LYS A 121 -5.67 13.32 -22.27
CA LYS A 121 -6.63 12.37 -21.72
C LYS A 121 -5.88 11.34 -20.91
N ARG A 122 -6.21 11.22 -19.63
CA ARG A 122 -5.70 10.19 -18.75
C ARG A 122 -6.81 9.23 -18.37
N VAL A 123 -6.63 7.97 -18.73
CA VAL A 123 -7.54 6.87 -18.40
C VAL A 123 -6.94 6.10 -17.22
N ILE A 124 -7.75 5.82 -16.21
CA ILE A 124 -7.40 5.00 -15.06
C ILE A 124 -8.44 3.90 -14.97
N TRP A 125 -8.01 2.65 -14.97
CA TRP A 125 -8.95 1.53 -14.97
C TRP A 125 -8.47 0.34 -14.15
N LEU A 126 -9.43 -0.38 -13.59
CA LEU A 126 -9.21 -1.68 -12.97
C LEU A 126 -9.17 -2.76 -14.05
N SER A 127 -8.17 -3.63 -14.02
CA SER A 127 -8.08 -4.78 -14.90
C SER A 127 -9.31 -5.67 -14.79
N ALA A 128 -9.74 -6.27 -15.90
CA ALA A 128 -10.83 -7.24 -15.93
C ALA A 128 -10.52 -8.48 -15.05
N SER A 129 -9.26 -8.82 -14.84
CA SER A 129 -8.83 -9.88 -13.91
C SER A 129 -8.98 -9.50 -12.44
N GLY A 130 -9.26 -8.21 -12.15
CA GLY A 130 -9.42 -7.62 -10.82
C GLY A 130 -8.22 -7.91 -9.93
N LYS A 131 -7.23 -7.07 -9.86
CA LYS A 131 -6.12 -7.04 -8.88
C LYS A 131 -5.09 -5.98 -9.23
N LYS A 132 -5.21 -5.39 -10.41
CA LYS A 132 -4.23 -4.41 -10.89
C LYS A 132 -4.94 -3.19 -11.42
N LEU A 133 -4.46 -2.04 -11.01
CA LEU A 133 -4.92 -0.74 -11.50
C LEU A 133 -3.91 -0.22 -12.49
N TYR A 134 -4.41 0.25 -13.64
CA TYR A 134 -3.58 0.78 -14.72
C TYR A 134 -3.92 2.23 -15.02
N THR A 135 -2.97 2.94 -15.62
CA THR A 135 -3.17 4.29 -16.14
C THR A 135 -2.51 4.44 -17.50
N LYS A 136 -3.15 5.19 -18.38
CA LYS A 136 -2.58 5.57 -19.68
C LYS A 136 -2.93 7.01 -20.03
N THR A 137 -1.93 7.75 -20.45
CA THR A 137 -2.08 9.12 -20.91
C THR A 137 -1.97 9.15 -22.43
N THR A 138 -2.94 9.79 -23.09
CA THR A 138 -2.97 9.99 -24.54
C THR A 138 -3.35 11.42 -24.85
N THR A 139 -2.94 11.91 -26.00
CA THR A 139 -3.33 13.23 -26.50
C THR A 139 -4.41 13.03 -27.56
N VAL A 140 -5.51 13.75 -27.44
CA VAL A 140 -6.63 13.71 -28.36
C VAL A 140 -6.94 15.13 -28.85
N THR A 141 -7.40 15.24 -30.08
CA THR A 141 -7.78 16.54 -30.70
C THR A 141 -9.29 16.76 -30.65
N ASP A 142 -10.07 15.73 -30.37
CA ASP A 142 -11.54 15.81 -30.33
C ASP A 142 -12.06 15.13 -29.05
N LEU A 143 -12.91 15.83 -28.31
CA LEU A 143 -13.56 15.35 -27.09
C LEU A 143 -14.84 14.54 -27.38
N THR A 144 -15.36 14.59 -28.61
CA THR A 144 -16.68 14.02 -28.94
C THR A 144 -16.66 12.56 -29.40
N ALA A 145 -15.50 12.05 -29.83
CA ALA A 145 -15.38 10.69 -30.41
C ALA A 145 -14.70 9.73 -29.45
N ASP A 146 -15.37 9.28 -28.38
CA ASP A 146 -14.70 8.55 -27.30
C ASP A 146 -14.89 7.04 -27.28
N THR A 147 -14.76 6.38 -28.45
CA THR A 147 -14.52 4.93 -28.51
C THR A 147 -13.10 4.53 -28.05
N THR A 148 -12.19 5.51 -27.89
CA THR A 148 -10.79 5.28 -27.53
C THR A 148 -10.59 4.98 -26.04
N VAL A 149 -11.56 5.25 -25.15
CA VAL A 149 -11.46 4.94 -23.72
C VAL A 149 -11.32 3.42 -23.50
N ILE A 150 -12.20 2.63 -24.13
CA ILE A 150 -12.20 1.18 -24.00
C ILE A 150 -10.91 0.58 -24.56
N THR A 151 -10.43 1.09 -25.70
CA THR A 151 -9.18 0.62 -26.31
C THR A 151 -7.95 0.96 -25.42
N ALA A 152 -7.95 2.15 -24.78
CA ALA A 152 -6.90 2.47 -23.80
C ALA A 152 -6.97 1.57 -22.58
N ALA A 153 -8.16 1.26 -22.10
CA ALA A 153 -8.40 0.41 -20.92
C ALA A 153 -8.11 -1.08 -21.14
N THR A 154 -7.67 -1.52 -22.31
CA THR A 154 -7.18 -2.87 -22.57
C THR A 154 -5.66 -3.00 -22.61
N ASP A 155 -4.92 -1.89 -22.46
CA ASP A 155 -3.46 -1.85 -22.53
C ASP A 155 -2.81 -2.16 -21.18
N GLU A 156 -2.87 -3.40 -20.74
CA GLU A 156 -2.38 -3.90 -19.44
C GLU A 156 -0.86 -4.17 -19.42
N ARG A 157 -0.07 -3.31 -20.07
CA ARG A 157 1.39 -3.43 -20.04
C ARG A 157 1.96 -2.94 -18.70
N GLN A 158 3.10 -3.51 -18.29
CA GLN A 158 3.77 -3.16 -17.03
C GLN A 158 4.08 -1.67 -16.88
N GLN A 159 4.38 -0.99 -17.98
CA GLN A 159 4.65 0.46 -17.96
C GLN A 159 3.42 1.31 -17.60
N ASN A 160 2.23 0.76 -17.72
CA ASN A 160 0.97 1.41 -17.39
C ASN A 160 0.45 1.00 -16.00
N LEU A 161 1.13 0.09 -15.32
CA LEU A 161 0.74 -0.38 -13.99
C LEU A 161 0.86 0.76 -12.98
N LEU A 162 -0.22 1.06 -12.27
CA LEU A 162 -0.31 2.11 -11.28
C LEU A 162 -0.31 1.54 -9.85
N GLY A 163 -1.04 0.46 -9.61
CA GLY A 163 -1.12 -0.19 -8.31
C GLY A 163 -1.49 -1.66 -8.42
N GLU A 164 -1.11 -2.44 -7.41
CA GLU A 164 -1.42 -3.86 -7.28
C GLU A 164 -2.39 -4.10 -6.12
N TYR A 165 -2.91 -5.31 -6.02
CA TYR A 165 -3.85 -5.75 -4.97
C TYR A 165 -5.20 -5.01 -4.94
N VAL A 166 -5.56 -4.29 -6.00
CA VAL A 166 -6.82 -3.54 -6.10
C VAL A 166 -7.94 -4.48 -6.49
N THR A 167 -8.90 -4.70 -5.59
CA THR A 167 -10.04 -5.58 -5.82
C THR A 167 -11.28 -4.85 -6.32
N ASP A 168 -11.41 -3.56 -5.99
CA ASP A 168 -12.47 -2.72 -6.52
C ASP A 168 -11.98 -1.27 -6.68
N PHE A 169 -12.40 -0.65 -7.78
CA PHE A 169 -12.13 0.73 -8.10
C PHE A 169 -13.37 1.34 -8.73
N THR A 170 -13.93 2.34 -8.08
CA THR A 170 -15.10 3.05 -8.57
C THR A 170 -14.89 4.55 -8.52
N GLY A 171 -15.30 5.21 -9.58
CA GLY A 171 -15.39 6.66 -9.65
C GLY A 171 -16.83 7.08 -9.92
N SER A 172 -17.37 8.00 -9.15
CA SER A 172 -18.64 8.62 -9.43
C SER A 172 -18.49 10.13 -9.55
N VAL A 173 -19.02 10.70 -10.59
CA VAL A 173 -19.04 12.14 -10.83
C VAL A 173 -20.39 12.66 -10.39
N ASP A 174 -20.39 13.79 -9.69
CA ASP A 174 -21.62 14.49 -9.32
C ASP A 174 -22.33 14.98 -10.60
N GLU A 175 -23.53 14.47 -10.85
CA GLU A 175 -24.29 14.72 -12.08
C GLU A 175 -24.74 16.19 -12.20
N ASP A 176 -25.03 16.84 -11.09
CA ASP A 176 -25.57 18.20 -11.06
C ASP A 176 -24.47 19.24 -11.29
N SER A 177 -23.38 19.14 -10.60
CA SER A 177 -22.31 20.16 -10.65
C SER A 177 -21.18 19.78 -11.60
N LYS A 178 -20.95 18.47 -11.84
CA LYS A 178 -19.76 17.89 -12.50
C LYS A 178 -18.43 18.39 -11.91
N ALA A 179 -18.55 19.01 -10.73
CA ALA A 179 -17.44 19.69 -10.05
C ALA A 179 -16.73 18.81 -9.04
N SER A 180 -17.34 17.70 -8.65
CA SER A 180 -16.78 16.78 -7.69
C SER A 180 -16.80 15.35 -8.20
N VAL A 181 -15.74 14.63 -7.86
CA VAL A 181 -15.55 13.22 -8.18
C VAL A 181 -15.30 12.47 -6.89
N THR A 182 -16.12 11.47 -6.62
CA THR A 182 -15.90 10.55 -5.52
C THR A 182 -15.17 9.33 -6.05
N ILE A 183 -14.01 9.04 -5.48
CA ILE A 183 -13.20 7.86 -5.82
C ILE A 183 -13.20 6.92 -4.61
N SER A 184 -13.56 5.67 -4.84
CA SER A 184 -13.45 4.58 -3.88
C SER A 184 -12.47 3.53 -4.40
N LEU A 185 -11.54 3.15 -3.54
CA LEU A 185 -10.50 2.16 -3.81
C LEU A 185 -10.53 1.11 -2.71
N LYS A 186 -10.68 -0.15 -3.09
CA LYS A 186 -10.58 -1.29 -2.19
C LYS A 186 -9.41 -2.17 -2.60
N MET A 187 -8.57 -2.50 -1.63
CA MET A 187 -7.37 -3.31 -1.82
C MET A 187 -7.39 -4.52 -0.89
N GLU A 188 -6.82 -5.64 -1.34
CA GLU A 188 -6.75 -6.87 -0.55
C GLU A 188 -5.42 -7.59 -0.76
N TYR A 189 -4.72 -7.89 0.36
CA TYR A 189 -3.47 -8.62 0.38
C TYR A 189 -3.38 -9.50 1.65
N LEU A 190 -2.96 -10.76 1.51
CA LEU A 190 -2.81 -11.74 2.61
C LEU A 190 -4.03 -11.81 3.55
N LYS A 191 -5.26 -11.75 3.00
CA LYS A 191 -6.53 -11.72 3.74
C LYS A 191 -6.78 -10.45 4.56
N GLN A 192 -5.95 -9.43 4.42
CA GLN A 192 -6.21 -8.09 4.92
C GLN A 192 -6.88 -7.28 3.82
N SER A 193 -7.89 -6.52 4.18
CA SER A 193 -8.64 -5.65 3.27
C SER A 193 -8.58 -4.22 3.79
N TYR A 194 -8.37 -3.29 2.88
CA TYR A 194 -8.41 -1.85 3.18
C TYR A 194 -9.23 -1.13 2.12
N GLU A 195 -10.11 -0.25 2.56
CA GLU A 195 -10.96 0.57 1.71
C GLU A 195 -10.77 2.04 2.05
N ILE A 196 -10.59 2.86 1.03
CA ILE A 196 -10.48 4.31 1.16
C ILE A 196 -11.41 4.98 0.15
N LYS A 197 -12.09 6.05 0.59
CA LYS A 197 -12.99 6.83 -0.23
C LYS A 197 -12.74 8.31 -0.01
N ASN A 198 -12.50 9.02 -1.11
CA ASN A 198 -12.26 10.45 -1.07
C ASN A 198 -13.09 11.18 -2.12
N VAL A 199 -13.39 12.44 -1.83
CA VAL A 199 -14.10 13.35 -2.75
C VAL A 199 -13.12 14.43 -3.18
N PHE A 200 -12.90 14.54 -4.47
CA PHE A 200 -12.02 15.52 -5.08
C PHE A 200 -12.82 16.56 -5.87
N LYS A 201 -12.37 17.79 -5.83
CA LYS A 201 -13.00 18.89 -6.61
C LYS A 201 -12.17 19.19 -7.86
N VAL A 202 -12.84 19.21 -9.00
CA VAL A 202 -12.26 19.67 -10.27
C VAL A 202 -12.12 21.17 -10.20
N ARG A 203 -10.92 21.71 -10.36
CA ARG A 203 -10.67 23.17 -10.23
C ARG A 203 -11.05 23.97 -11.47
N ASN A 204 -10.91 23.38 -12.63
CA ASN A 204 -10.94 24.08 -13.92
C ASN A 204 -12.07 23.58 -14.81
N ILE A 205 -13.31 23.61 -14.31
CA ILE A 205 -14.47 23.14 -15.05
C ILE A 205 -14.67 24.05 -16.28
N ILE A 206 -14.67 23.42 -17.44
CA ILE A 206 -15.14 24.08 -18.68
C ILE A 206 -16.63 23.78 -18.78
N ARG A 207 -17.44 24.82 -18.74
CA ARG A 207 -18.90 24.77 -18.92
C ARG A 207 -19.25 24.78 -20.39
#